data_d5277bf95b7277b3afa847e2e7117b88
#
_entry.id   d5277bf95b7277b3afa847e2e7117b88
#
_cell.length_a   1.000
_cell.length_b   1.000
_cell.length_c   1.000
_cell.angle_alpha   90.00
_cell.angle_beta   90.00
_cell.angle_gamma   90.00
#
_symmetry.space_group_name_H-M   'P 1'
#
loop_
_entity.id
_entity.type
_entity.pdbx_description
1 polymer ?
#
loop_
_entity_poly.entity_id
_entity_poly.type
_entity_poly.pdbx_seq_one_letter_code
_entity_poly.pdbx_strand_id
1 'polypeptide(L)'
;MELVNEIVEARNFREAWMSVRRNKGAAGIDKMSVDVLDVYMPLHMDDIKQSICRKQYKPSPVRRVFIPKPNGKQRPLGIPTVVDRVVQQATAQVLNRIYEPLFSEHSYGFRPNRSCHQAINQALDYLNAGYEWVVDFDIEKYFDTVNHDKLISILREQVNDSATLHLIRSFLKSGVMEGGFVSATTEGVPQGGCISPILSNIYLDKLDKELESRELRFVRYADDFDIFVKSERSADRVMASVSRWLESKLRLKVSATKTKVVRPTKSVFLGFTFWKSTRGWECRPTDAAKEKLETKVKQILVRKRAAAQPMSYIFTKLNQVIRGWVNYYHIGSMATYLRDVFGPWVRHKVRVVIVKQWKKCSTIHKNLLKIKSIIKSKITDDAIYQASMTRLGWYRQCGLSTINYLLNPQVLALPRANRTDKSKSRPGLVDPYALYQSLRSPICM
;
A
#
# COMPACT_ATOMS: atom_id res chain seq x y z
N MET A 1 35.91 -1.44 -12.16
CA MET A 1 34.97 -1.59 -13.31
C MET A 1 34.03 -0.41 -13.26
N GLU A 2 33.79 0.28 -14.38
CA GLU A 2 32.85 1.41 -14.37
C GLU A 2 31.42 0.88 -14.06
N LEU A 3 30.70 1.58 -13.21
CA LEU A 3 29.38 1.15 -12.73
C LEU A 3 28.35 1.04 -13.86
N VAL A 4 28.48 1.86 -14.88
CA VAL A 4 27.67 1.79 -16.11
C VAL A 4 27.73 0.41 -16.77
N ASN A 5 28.88 -0.28 -16.72
CA ASN A 5 29.02 -1.62 -17.28
C ASN A 5 28.18 -2.66 -16.51
N GLU A 6 28.05 -2.51 -15.18
CA GLU A 6 27.16 -3.36 -14.39
C GLU A 6 25.68 -3.07 -14.70
N ILE A 7 25.33 -1.81 -14.94
CA ILE A 7 23.96 -1.42 -15.32
C ILE A 7 23.55 -2.09 -16.61
N VAL A 8 24.45 -2.05 -17.65
CA VAL A 8 24.17 -2.61 -18.99
C VAL A 8 24.51 -4.09 -19.12
N GLU A 9 25.02 -4.74 -18.06
CA GLU A 9 25.28 -6.18 -18.06
C GLU A 9 24.01 -6.95 -18.49
N ALA A 10 24.21 -7.95 -19.36
CA ALA A 10 23.11 -8.69 -19.97
C ALA A 10 22.16 -9.31 -18.94
N ARG A 11 22.72 -9.84 -17.85
CA ARG A 11 21.94 -10.43 -16.75
C ARG A 11 21.12 -9.37 -16.02
N ASN A 12 21.74 -8.27 -15.59
CA ASN A 12 21.09 -7.17 -14.88
C ASN A 12 19.94 -6.57 -15.72
N PHE A 13 20.21 -6.34 -17.00
CA PHE A 13 19.23 -5.76 -17.91
C PHE A 13 18.03 -6.69 -18.17
N ARG A 14 18.29 -8.00 -18.27
CA ARG A 14 17.22 -9.01 -18.39
C ARG A 14 16.37 -9.10 -17.13
N GLU A 15 16.98 -9.10 -15.95
CA GLU A 15 16.26 -9.09 -14.67
C GLU A 15 15.38 -7.83 -14.54
N ALA A 16 15.87 -6.67 -14.94
CA ALA A 16 15.11 -5.42 -14.98
C ALA A 16 13.90 -5.50 -15.92
N TRP A 17 14.11 -5.99 -17.14
CA TRP A 17 13.04 -6.22 -18.10
C TRP A 17 11.95 -7.15 -17.54
N MET A 18 12.35 -8.31 -17.00
CA MET A 18 11.43 -9.27 -16.38
C MET A 18 10.65 -8.65 -15.21
N SER A 19 11.28 -7.80 -14.42
CA SER A 19 10.63 -7.08 -13.32
C SER A 19 9.56 -6.11 -13.83
N VAL A 20 9.89 -5.29 -14.83
CA VAL A 20 8.94 -4.34 -15.46
C VAL A 20 7.76 -5.09 -16.09
N ARG A 21 8.02 -6.20 -16.78
CA ARG A 21 6.99 -7.06 -17.36
C ARG A 21 6.02 -7.61 -16.30
N ARG A 22 6.55 -8.11 -15.19
CA ARG A 22 5.75 -8.67 -14.08
C ARG A 22 4.81 -7.64 -13.46
N ASN A 23 5.26 -6.40 -13.38
CA ASN A 23 4.51 -5.30 -12.76
C ASN A 23 3.32 -4.78 -13.60
N LYS A 24 3.21 -5.15 -14.88
CA LYS A 24 2.06 -4.82 -15.77
C LYS A 24 1.60 -3.35 -15.70
N GLY A 25 2.51 -2.41 -15.70
CA GLY A 25 2.18 -0.99 -15.59
C GLY A 25 1.55 -0.40 -16.87
N ALA A 26 0.92 0.77 -16.74
CA ALA A 26 0.34 1.50 -17.86
C ALA A 26 1.39 1.99 -18.86
N ALA A 27 1.00 2.20 -20.12
CA ALA A 27 1.87 2.75 -21.17
C ALA A 27 2.30 4.20 -20.88
N GLY A 28 3.51 4.57 -21.32
CA GLY A 28 4.04 5.93 -21.30
C GLY A 28 3.39 6.85 -22.33
N ILE A 29 4.16 7.86 -22.79
CA ILE A 29 3.74 8.80 -23.84
C ILE A 29 3.72 8.15 -25.22
N ASP A 30 4.56 7.13 -25.43
CA ASP A 30 4.69 6.34 -26.64
C ASP A 30 3.54 5.35 -26.86
N LYS A 31 2.65 5.22 -25.89
CA LYS A 31 1.53 4.26 -25.86
C LYS A 31 1.95 2.78 -25.95
N MET A 32 3.25 2.49 -25.86
CA MET A 32 3.75 1.11 -25.87
C MET A 32 3.29 0.39 -24.60
N SER A 33 2.63 -0.77 -24.76
CA SER A 33 2.23 -1.63 -23.63
C SER A 33 3.39 -2.52 -23.18
N VAL A 34 3.29 -3.04 -21.96
CA VAL A 34 4.30 -3.97 -21.42
C VAL A 34 4.42 -5.26 -22.24
N ASP A 35 3.31 -5.69 -22.88
CA ASP A 35 3.29 -6.93 -23.69
C ASP A 35 4.16 -6.83 -24.95
N VAL A 36 4.39 -5.62 -25.46
CA VAL A 36 5.27 -5.36 -26.63
C VAL A 36 6.74 -5.52 -26.29
N LEU A 37 7.14 -5.41 -25.02
CA LEU A 37 8.55 -5.53 -24.61
C LEU A 37 9.20 -6.85 -25.03
N ASP A 38 8.44 -7.95 -25.08
CA ASP A 38 8.99 -9.26 -25.43
C ASP A 38 9.47 -9.33 -26.89
N VAL A 39 8.89 -8.50 -27.77
CA VAL A 39 9.29 -8.38 -29.17
C VAL A 39 10.31 -7.25 -29.33
N TYR A 40 10.13 -6.13 -28.62
CA TYR A 40 10.97 -4.95 -28.78
C TYR A 40 12.39 -5.12 -28.19
N MET A 41 12.47 -5.64 -26.96
CA MET A 41 13.76 -5.72 -26.25
C MET A 41 14.82 -6.59 -26.95
N PRO A 42 14.52 -7.78 -27.50
CA PRO A 42 15.51 -8.58 -28.22
C PRO A 42 16.12 -7.86 -29.43
N LEU A 43 15.37 -6.96 -30.07
CA LEU A 43 15.81 -6.25 -31.27
C LEU A 43 16.63 -4.97 -30.97
N HIS A 44 16.35 -4.31 -29.81
CA HIS A 44 16.89 -2.97 -29.52
C HIS A 44 17.76 -2.91 -28.27
N MET A 45 17.90 -4.02 -27.53
CA MET A 45 18.60 -4.01 -26.24
C MET A 45 20.06 -3.57 -26.37
N ASP A 46 20.76 -4.00 -27.39
CA ASP A 46 22.19 -3.67 -27.56
C ASP A 46 22.39 -2.21 -27.97
N ASP A 47 21.51 -1.66 -28.80
CA ASP A 47 21.53 -0.23 -29.15
C ASP A 47 21.26 0.65 -27.90
N ILE A 48 20.30 0.24 -27.07
CA ILE A 48 20.00 0.93 -25.80
C ILE A 48 21.23 0.92 -24.90
N LYS A 49 21.86 -0.24 -24.69
CA LYS A 49 23.05 -0.38 -23.87
C LYS A 49 24.21 0.48 -24.38
N GLN A 50 24.48 0.44 -25.70
CA GLN A 50 25.53 1.27 -26.31
C GLN A 50 25.25 2.76 -26.13
N SER A 51 24.00 3.19 -26.31
CA SER A 51 23.62 4.58 -26.10
C SER A 51 23.82 5.05 -24.64
N ILE A 52 23.59 4.16 -23.66
CA ILE A 52 23.87 4.42 -22.25
C ILE A 52 25.37 4.60 -22.01
N CYS A 53 26.21 3.65 -22.49
CA CYS A 53 27.65 3.73 -22.33
C CYS A 53 28.25 4.98 -23.00
N ARG A 54 27.74 5.37 -24.16
CA ARG A 54 28.18 6.58 -24.89
C ARG A 54 27.59 7.88 -24.33
N LYS A 55 26.79 7.86 -23.23
CA LYS A 55 26.07 9.02 -22.64
C LYS A 55 25.10 9.68 -23.64
N GLN A 56 24.56 8.92 -24.57
CA GLN A 56 23.65 9.39 -25.63
C GLN A 56 22.20 9.01 -25.35
N TYR A 57 21.95 8.18 -24.34
CA TYR A 57 20.59 7.79 -23.96
C TYR A 57 19.77 9.00 -23.49
N LYS A 58 18.64 9.23 -24.17
CA LYS A 58 17.71 10.33 -23.87
C LYS A 58 16.37 9.75 -23.42
N PRO A 59 16.06 9.79 -22.11
CA PRO A 59 14.75 9.37 -21.62
C PRO A 59 13.62 10.23 -22.21
N SER A 60 12.49 9.60 -22.48
CA SER A 60 11.28 10.31 -22.89
C SER A 60 10.64 11.07 -21.71
N PRO A 61 9.91 12.17 -21.98
CA PRO A 61 9.13 12.83 -20.95
C PRO A 61 8.12 11.87 -20.29
N VAL A 62 7.89 12.00 -18.99
CA VAL A 62 6.90 11.16 -18.29
C VAL A 62 5.47 11.64 -18.59
N ARG A 63 4.53 10.72 -18.80
CA ARG A 63 3.12 11.03 -18.99
C ARG A 63 2.46 11.36 -17.67
N ARG A 64 1.94 12.59 -17.51
CA ARG A 64 1.22 13.04 -16.31
C ARG A 64 -0.14 12.34 -16.20
N VAL A 65 -0.43 11.79 -15.01
CA VAL A 65 -1.73 11.26 -14.64
C VAL A 65 -2.06 11.71 -13.22
N PHE A 66 -3.32 12.01 -12.96
CA PHE A 66 -3.77 12.43 -11.63
C PHE A 66 -4.54 11.31 -10.93
N ILE A 67 -4.16 11.00 -9.70
CA ILE A 67 -4.88 10.05 -8.84
C ILE A 67 -5.59 10.83 -7.73
N PRO A 68 -6.92 10.63 -7.53
CA PRO A 68 -7.65 11.32 -6.49
C PRO A 68 -7.18 10.88 -5.09
N LYS A 69 -6.91 11.85 -4.21
CA LYS A 69 -6.67 11.62 -2.78
C LYS A 69 -7.99 11.58 -2.00
N PRO A 70 -8.04 10.95 -0.83
CA PRO A 70 -9.26 10.91 0.01
C PRO A 70 -9.81 12.29 0.40
N ASN A 71 -8.95 13.32 0.47
CA ASN A 71 -9.31 14.70 0.79
C ASN A 71 -9.76 15.53 -0.44
N GLY A 72 -10.08 14.89 -1.55
CA GLY A 72 -10.49 15.55 -2.80
C GLY A 72 -9.37 16.19 -3.63
N LYS A 73 -8.15 16.31 -3.08
CA LYS A 73 -6.98 16.76 -3.85
C LYS A 73 -6.49 15.67 -4.80
N GLN A 74 -5.77 16.04 -5.83
CA GLN A 74 -5.16 15.09 -6.77
C GLN A 74 -3.68 14.89 -6.46
N ARG A 75 -3.18 13.66 -6.68
CA ARG A 75 -1.76 13.33 -6.66
C ARG A 75 -1.27 13.22 -8.09
N PRO A 76 -0.33 14.06 -8.53
CA PRO A 76 0.27 13.92 -9.84
C PRO A 76 1.21 12.70 -9.85
N LEU A 77 1.09 11.85 -10.87
CA LEU A 77 2.03 10.77 -11.15
C LEU A 77 2.64 10.97 -12.53
N GLY A 78 3.91 10.64 -12.70
CA GLY A 78 4.59 10.56 -13.98
C GLY A 78 4.78 9.11 -14.40
N ILE A 79 4.24 8.71 -15.53
CA ILE A 79 4.40 7.37 -16.09
C ILE A 79 5.47 7.41 -17.17
N PRO A 80 6.69 6.85 -16.93
CA PRO A 80 7.72 6.72 -17.94
C PRO A 80 7.31 5.73 -19.03
N THR A 81 7.97 5.77 -20.18
CA THR A 81 7.83 4.73 -21.22
C THR A 81 8.26 3.37 -20.65
N VAL A 82 7.82 2.30 -21.29
CA VAL A 82 8.17 0.93 -20.82
C VAL A 82 9.66 0.68 -20.92
N VAL A 83 10.31 1.21 -21.98
CA VAL A 83 11.77 1.12 -22.18
C VAL A 83 12.50 1.91 -21.09
N ASP A 84 12.11 3.16 -20.83
CA ASP A 84 12.70 3.96 -19.76
C ASP A 84 12.58 3.26 -18.39
N ARG A 85 11.45 2.59 -18.12
CA ARG A 85 11.29 1.79 -16.89
C ARG A 85 12.29 0.65 -16.80
N VAL A 86 12.62 -0.01 -17.91
CA VAL A 86 13.64 -1.08 -17.90
C VAL A 86 15.03 -0.49 -17.57
N VAL A 87 15.40 0.61 -18.20
CA VAL A 87 16.69 1.28 -17.93
C VAL A 87 16.75 1.82 -16.50
N GLN A 88 15.66 2.44 -16.01
CA GLN A 88 15.55 2.89 -14.62
C GLN A 88 15.66 1.73 -13.64
N GLN A 89 15.01 0.60 -13.93
CA GLN A 89 15.03 -0.59 -13.08
C GLN A 89 16.45 -1.21 -13.06
N ALA A 90 17.13 -1.30 -14.20
CA ALA A 90 18.50 -1.79 -14.26
C ALA A 90 19.46 -0.91 -13.45
N THR A 91 19.30 0.42 -13.54
CA THR A 91 20.06 1.38 -12.74
C THR A 91 19.75 1.25 -11.24
N ALA A 92 18.46 1.13 -10.88
CA ALA A 92 18.02 0.99 -9.49
C ALA A 92 18.55 -0.30 -8.84
N GLN A 93 18.65 -1.41 -9.57
CA GLN A 93 19.19 -2.67 -9.06
C GLN A 93 20.67 -2.53 -8.66
N VAL A 94 21.46 -1.85 -9.47
CA VAL A 94 22.86 -1.59 -9.18
C VAL A 94 23.03 -0.62 -8.02
N LEU A 95 22.28 0.49 -8.00
CA LEU A 95 22.32 1.44 -6.89
C LEU A 95 21.88 0.78 -5.56
N ASN A 96 20.86 -0.08 -5.58
CA ASN A 96 20.46 -0.81 -4.37
C ASN A 96 21.57 -1.68 -3.79
N ARG A 97 22.36 -2.36 -4.63
CA ARG A 97 23.49 -3.17 -4.13
C ARG A 97 24.55 -2.33 -3.42
N ILE A 98 24.77 -1.09 -3.86
CA ILE A 98 25.75 -0.17 -3.27
C ILE A 98 25.24 0.46 -2.00
N TYR A 99 24.00 0.96 -2.04
CA TYR A 99 23.48 1.82 -0.97
C TYR A 99 22.76 1.06 0.15
N GLU A 100 22.19 -0.14 -0.12
CA GLU A 100 21.47 -0.91 0.89
C GLU A 100 22.29 -1.17 2.17
N PRO A 101 23.58 -1.52 2.09
CA PRO A 101 24.40 -1.70 3.30
C PRO A 101 24.71 -0.39 4.05
N LEU A 102 24.56 0.77 3.41
CA LEU A 102 24.89 2.08 3.96
C LEU A 102 23.71 2.74 4.67
N PHE A 103 22.49 2.34 4.33
CA PHE A 103 21.28 2.94 4.88
C PHE A 103 21.09 2.65 6.36
N SER A 104 20.53 3.63 7.06
CA SER A 104 20.16 3.54 8.47
C SER A 104 19.24 2.33 8.75
N GLU A 105 19.45 1.67 9.88
CA GLU A 105 18.58 0.60 10.38
C GLU A 105 17.16 1.11 10.72
N HIS A 106 16.99 2.42 10.92
CA HIS A 106 15.72 3.07 11.23
C HIS A 106 14.94 3.54 10.01
N SER A 107 15.46 3.25 8.79
CA SER A 107 14.81 3.50 7.51
C SER A 107 14.21 2.21 6.94
N TYR A 108 12.89 2.20 6.70
CA TYR A 108 12.14 0.99 6.33
C TYR A 108 11.48 1.04 4.97
N GLY A 109 11.18 2.23 4.44
CA GLY A 109 10.45 2.39 3.18
C GLY A 109 11.29 2.08 1.94
N PHE A 110 10.69 1.40 0.96
CA PHE A 110 11.31 1.09 -0.34
C PHE A 110 12.60 0.26 -0.30
N ARG A 111 12.85 -0.44 0.78
CA ARG A 111 14.04 -1.28 0.97
C ARG A 111 13.70 -2.78 0.90
N PRO A 112 14.60 -3.63 0.34
CA PRO A 112 14.42 -5.07 0.37
C PRO A 112 14.42 -5.59 1.82
N ASN A 113 13.59 -6.59 2.10
CA ASN A 113 13.46 -7.21 3.44
C ASN A 113 13.06 -6.27 4.59
N ARG A 114 12.62 -5.05 4.27
CA ARG A 114 12.06 -4.10 5.23
C ARG A 114 10.56 -3.92 4.99
N SER A 115 9.81 -3.66 6.06
CA SER A 115 8.35 -3.55 5.99
C SER A 115 7.80 -2.45 6.90
N CYS A 116 6.57 -2.02 6.61
CA CYS A 116 5.85 -1.11 7.49
C CYS A 116 5.61 -1.70 8.89
N HIS A 117 5.49 -3.02 9.02
CA HIS A 117 5.31 -3.67 10.32
C HIS A 117 6.56 -3.56 11.19
N GLN A 118 7.75 -3.68 10.62
CA GLN A 118 9.00 -3.46 11.35
C GLN A 118 9.12 -2.00 11.82
N ALA A 119 8.73 -1.04 10.97
CA ALA A 119 8.69 0.37 11.34
C ALA A 119 7.74 0.64 12.53
N ILE A 120 6.55 0.07 12.52
CA ILE A 120 5.58 0.20 13.62
C ILE A 120 6.08 -0.48 14.89
N ASN A 121 6.70 -1.66 14.81
CA ASN A 121 7.27 -2.34 15.97
C ASN A 121 8.41 -1.51 16.59
N GLN A 122 9.30 -0.96 15.79
CA GLN A 122 10.34 -0.06 16.28
C GLN A 122 9.77 1.19 16.98
N ALA A 123 8.70 1.77 16.44
CA ALA A 123 7.99 2.87 17.10
C ALA A 123 7.42 2.43 18.45
N LEU A 124 6.84 1.25 18.55
CA LEU A 124 6.34 0.68 19.81
C LEU A 124 7.45 0.43 20.82
N ASP A 125 8.63 -0.02 20.38
CA ASP A 125 9.81 -0.22 21.25
C ASP A 125 10.24 1.11 21.87
N TYR A 126 10.28 2.20 21.09
CA TYR A 126 10.61 3.53 21.63
C TYR A 126 9.56 4.03 22.62
N LEU A 127 8.27 3.84 22.31
CA LEU A 127 7.18 4.23 23.20
C LEU A 127 7.23 3.46 24.53
N ASN A 128 7.52 2.15 24.48
CA ASN A 128 7.66 1.31 25.68
C ASN A 128 8.95 1.63 26.47
N ALA A 129 9.97 2.20 25.81
CA ALA A 129 11.16 2.71 26.46
C ALA A 129 10.95 4.13 27.08
N GLY A 130 9.71 4.64 27.09
CA GLY A 130 9.35 5.91 27.73
C GLY A 130 9.51 7.17 26.87
N TYR A 131 9.69 7.04 25.57
CA TYR A 131 9.72 8.16 24.63
C TYR A 131 8.29 8.50 24.20
N GLU A 132 7.52 9.16 25.05
CA GLU A 132 6.07 9.35 24.92
C GLU A 132 5.67 10.68 24.26
N TRP A 133 6.57 11.33 23.54
CA TRP A 133 6.29 12.49 22.69
C TRP A 133 6.77 12.19 21.26
N VAL A 134 5.93 12.49 20.28
CA VAL A 134 6.20 12.24 18.87
C VAL A 134 6.27 13.56 18.13
N VAL A 135 7.34 13.75 17.37
CA VAL A 135 7.44 14.79 16.37
C VAL A 135 7.14 14.13 15.02
N ASP A 136 5.93 14.33 14.53
CA ASP A 136 5.43 13.81 13.25
C ASP A 136 5.80 14.83 12.17
N PHE A 137 6.71 14.47 11.26
CA PHE A 137 7.21 15.33 10.20
C PHE A 137 6.55 15.01 8.85
N ASP A 138 6.06 16.04 8.17
CA ASP A 138 5.60 15.97 6.79
C ASP A 138 6.46 16.92 5.92
N ILE A 139 7.20 16.37 4.97
CA ILE A 139 7.99 17.17 4.03
C ILE A 139 7.05 17.66 2.91
N GLU A 140 7.04 18.96 2.66
CA GLU A 140 6.14 19.55 1.67
C GLU A 140 6.48 19.10 0.26
N LYS A 141 5.55 18.37 -0.38
CA LYS A 141 5.69 17.90 -1.77
C LYS A 141 7.06 17.27 -2.08
N TYR A 142 7.58 16.45 -1.18
CA TYR A 142 8.94 15.92 -1.23
C TYR A 142 9.42 15.54 -2.63
N PHE A 143 8.69 14.67 -3.33
CA PHE A 143 9.09 14.22 -4.67
C PHE A 143 9.13 15.33 -5.72
N ASP A 144 8.39 16.41 -5.52
CA ASP A 144 8.36 17.54 -6.45
C ASP A 144 9.45 18.61 -6.16
N THR A 145 10.11 18.54 -4.99
CA THR A 145 11.04 19.57 -4.49
C THR A 145 12.47 19.11 -4.31
N VAL A 146 12.80 17.83 -4.62
CA VAL A 146 14.17 17.33 -4.54
C VAL A 146 15.08 18.10 -5.48
N ASN A 147 16.13 18.72 -4.93
CA ASN A 147 17.09 19.48 -5.71
C ASN A 147 18.02 18.53 -6.49
N HIS A 148 18.04 18.62 -7.85
CA HIS A 148 18.80 17.74 -8.73
C HIS A 148 20.32 17.81 -8.46
N ASP A 149 20.88 19.02 -8.30
CA ASP A 149 22.31 19.18 -8.13
C ASP A 149 22.78 18.64 -6.77
N LYS A 150 21.96 18.86 -5.72
CA LYS A 150 22.23 18.29 -4.41
C LYS A 150 22.16 16.76 -4.43
N LEU A 151 21.16 16.18 -5.11
CA LEU A 151 21.03 14.71 -5.26
C LEU A 151 22.26 14.14 -6.01
N ILE A 152 22.67 14.77 -7.12
CA ILE A 152 23.86 14.34 -7.87
C ILE A 152 25.14 14.50 -7.02
N SER A 153 25.23 15.55 -6.19
CA SER A 153 26.36 15.72 -5.27
C SER A 153 26.41 14.59 -4.21
N ILE A 154 25.27 14.19 -3.67
CA ILE A 154 25.20 13.06 -2.71
C ILE A 154 25.55 11.74 -3.41
N LEU A 155 25.07 11.52 -4.62
CA LEU A 155 25.40 10.32 -5.39
C LEU A 155 26.90 10.19 -5.66
N ARG A 156 27.60 11.31 -5.93
CA ARG A 156 29.05 11.34 -6.17
C ARG A 156 29.89 10.85 -5.00
N GLU A 157 29.37 10.81 -3.80
CA GLU A 157 30.11 10.29 -2.64
C GLU A 157 30.39 8.78 -2.76
N GLN A 158 29.54 8.04 -3.47
CA GLN A 158 29.68 6.58 -3.67
C GLN A 158 29.81 6.19 -5.16
N VAL A 159 29.35 7.04 -6.08
CA VAL A 159 29.32 6.77 -7.51
C VAL A 159 30.31 7.70 -8.22
N ASN A 160 31.50 7.18 -8.54
CA ASN A 160 32.55 7.94 -9.26
C ASN A 160 32.40 7.83 -10.78
N ASP A 161 31.43 7.10 -11.31
CA ASP A 161 31.19 6.90 -12.72
C ASP A 161 30.37 8.03 -13.33
N SER A 162 31.01 8.78 -14.24
CA SER A 162 30.36 9.93 -14.89
C SER A 162 29.23 9.52 -15.85
N ALA A 163 29.27 8.32 -16.44
CA ALA A 163 28.21 7.84 -17.33
C ALA A 163 26.95 7.50 -16.55
N THR A 164 27.07 6.84 -15.40
CA THR A 164 25.95 6.57 -14.49
C THR A 164 25.34 7.87 -13.96
N LEU A 165 26.13 8.84 -13.52
CA LEU A 165 25.62 10.13 -13.06
C LEU A 165 24.93 10.91 -14.17
N HIS A 166 25.44 10.84 -15.41
CA HIS A 166 24.81 11.44 -16.58
C HIS A 166 23.45 10.80 -16.86
N LEU A 167 23.36 9.48 -16.83
CA LEU A 167 22.12 8.73 -17.03
C LEU A 167 21.06 9.12 -15.98
N ILE A 168 21.44 9.16 -14.68
CA ILE A 168 20.52 9.57 -13.61
C ILE A 168 20.05 11.01 -13.82
N ARG A 169 20.97 11.94 -14.14
CA ARG A 169 20.63 13.33 -14.43
C ARG A 169 19.68 13.45 -15.63
N SER A 170 19.83 12.61 -16.65
CA SER A 170 18.94 12.58 -17.81
C SER A 170 17.53 12.17 -17.43
N PHE A 171 17.35 11.20 -16.53
CA PHE A 171 16.03 10.85 -15.98
C PHE A 171 15.40 11.98 -15.17
N LEU A 172 16.18 12.68 -14.36
CA LEU A 172 15.69 13.82 -13.57
C LEU A 172 15.21 14.97 -14.47
N LYS A 173 15.86 15.17 -15.62
CA LYS A 173 15.59 16.24 -16.59
C LYS A 173 14.67 15.83 -17.75
N SER A 174 14.13 14.60 -17.76
CA SER A 174 13.35 14.07 -18.89
C SER A 174 12.09 14.88 -19.22
N GLY A 175 11.61 15.69 -18.28
CA GLY A 175 10.41 16.50 -18.47
C GLY A 175 9.11 15.75 -18.19
N VAL A 176 8.04 16.50 -18.21
CA VAL A 176 6.66 16.00 -17.95
C VAL A 176 5.76 16.40 -19.10
N MET A 177 5.06 15.44 -19.69
CA MET A 177 4.03 15.68 -20.68
C MET A 177 2.65 15.71 -20.05
N GLU A 178 1.96 16.84 -20.18
CA GLU A 178 0.59 17.07 -19.73
C GLU A 178 -0.22 17.77 -20.82
N GLY A 179 -1.38 17.23 -21.16
CA GLY A 179 -2.25 17.83 -22.20
C GLY A 179 -1.61 17.98 -23.59
N GLY A 180 -0.58 17.20 -23.90
CA GLY A 180 0.17 17.30 -25.17
C GLY A 180 1.37 18.25 -25.13
N PHE A 181 1.58 18.99 -24.06
CA PHE A 181 2.72 19.90 -23.89
C PHE A 181 3.78 19.26 -22.99
N VAL A 182 5.05 19.45 -23.34
CA VAL A 182 6.21 19.00 -22.56
C VAL A 182 6.76 20.18 -21.77
N SER A 183 6.79 20.03 -20.45
CA SER A 183 7.43 20.96 -19.53
C SER A 183 8.76 20.41 -19.05
N ALA A 184 9.81 21.20 -19.05
CA ALA A 184 11.11 20.82 -18.49
C ALA A 184 11.00 20.70 -16.96
N THR A 185 11.74 19.75 -16.38
CA THR A 185 11.88 19.59 -14.93
C THR A 185 13.22 20.17 -14.47
N THR A 186 13.18 21.16 -13.58
CA THR A 186 14.36 21.75 -12.94
C THR A 186 14.64 21.22 -11.55
N GLU A 187 13.64 20.67 -10.92
CA GLU A 187 13.66 20.03 -9.59
C GLU A 187 12.67 18.87 -9.52
N GLY A 188 12.77 18.07 -8.49
CA GLY A 188 11.90 16.93 -8.24
C GLY A 188 12.35 15.63 -8.86
N VAL A 189 11.80 14.53 -8.33
CA VAL A 189 11.99 13.16 -8.84
C VAL A 189 10.62 12.66 -9.30
N PRO A 190 10.48 12.16 -10.54
CA PRO A 190 9.19 11.76 -11.08
C PRO A 190 8.50 10.71 -10.19
N GLN A 191 7.32 11.03 -9.64
CA GLN A 191 6.51 10.06 -8.88
C GLN A 191 5.99 8.98 -9.84
N GLY A 192 6.52 7.75 -9.70
CA GLY A 192 6.13 6.60 -10.53
C GLY A 192 7.25 6.01 -11.39
N GLY A 193 8.43 6.63 -11.41
CA GLY A 193 9.63 6.02 -11.99
C GLY A 193 10.19 4.89 -11.12
N CYS A 194 10.75 3.85 -11.74
CA CYS A 194 11.34 2.71 -11.03
C CYS A 194 12.58 3.09 -10.19
N ILE A 195 13.29 4.13 -10.59
CA ILE A 195 14.50 4.62 -9.90
C ILE A 195 14.16 5.57 -8.73
N SER A 196 12.98 6.18 -8.74
CA SER A 196 12.61 7.23 -7.76
C SER A 196 12.67 6.79 -6.30
N PRO A 197 12.27 5.56 -5.93
CA PRO A 197 12.36 5.08 -4.55
C PRO A 197 13.78 5.04 -4.00
N ILE A 198 14.74 4.51 -4.77
CA ILE A 198 16.14 4.43 -4.32
C ILE A 198 16.78 5.82 -4.25
N LEU A 199 16.53 6.70 -5.22
CA LEU A 199 17.01 8.08 -5.19
C LEU A 199 16.46 8.86 -3.98
N SER A 200 15.19 8.60 -3.63
CA SER A 200 14.57 9.15 -2.42
C SER A 200 15.29 8.71 -1.16
N ASN A 201 15.58 7.42 -1.02
CA ASN A 201 16.31 6.91 0.13
C ASN A 201 17.74 7.45 0.21
N ILE A 202 18.47 7.51 -0.92
CA ILE A 202 19.81 8.10 -0.97
C ILE A 202 19.82 9.56 -0.52
N TYR A 203 18.82 10.33 -0.93
CA TYR A 203 18.71 11.74 -0.54
C TYR A 203 18.42 11.90 0.95
N LEU A 204 17.49 11.12 1.49
CA LEU A 204 17.07 11.19 2.90
C LEU A 204 17.99 10.43 3.86
N ASP A 205 18.90 9.57 3.37
CA ASP A 205 19.93 8.97 4.23
C ASP A 205 20.81 10.03 4.92
N LYS A 206 21.00 11.20 4.30
CA LYS A 206 21.67 12.32 4.95
C LYS A 206 20.93 12.81 6.18
N LEU A 207 19.59 12.80 6.17
CA LEU A 207 18.78 13.08 7.34
C LEU A 207 18.92 11.96 8.38
N ASP A 208 18.87 10.71 7.95
CA ASP A 208 19.00 9.58 8.87
C ASP A 208 20.34 9.64 9.62
N LYS A 209 21.45 9.88 8.90
CA LYS A 209 22.78 10.04 9.51
C LYS A 209 22.87 11.23 10.47
N GLU A 210 22.22 12.33 10.16
CA GLU A 210 22.14 13.48 11.05
C GLU A 210 21.35 13.16 12.32
N LEU A 211 20.22 12.45 12.20
CA LEU A 211 19.43 12.04 13.36
C LEU A 211 20.19 11.04 14.25
N GLU A 212 20.91 10.10 13.63
CA GLU A 212 21.80 9.14 14.31
C GLU A 212 22.92 9.86 15.05
N SER A 213 23.59 10.83 14.42
CA SER A 213 24.68 11.60 15.03
C SER A 213 24.24 12.43 16.25
N ARG A 214 22.94 12.77 16.33
CA ARG A 214 22.29 13.42 17.47
C ARG A 214 21.71 12.45 18.49
N GLU A 215 21.91 11.13 18.30
CA GLU A 215 21.36 10.06 19.13
C GLU A 215 19.83 10.11 19.28
N LEU A 216 19.12 10.67 18.26
CA LEU A 216 17.67 10.76 18.27
C LEU A 216 17.05 9.41 17.93
N ARG A 217 15.94 9.11 18.60
CA ARG A 217 15.14 7.91 18.30
C ARG A 217 14.13 8.27 17.22
N PHE A 218 14.22 7.63 16.04
CA PHE A 218 13.36 7.92 14.92
C PHE A 218 13.01 6.66 14.13
N VAL A 219 11.95 6.78 13.36
CA VAL A 219 11.52 5.78 12.39
C VAL A 219 11.14 6.49 11.11
N ARG A 220 11.72 6.09 9.97
CA ARG A 220 11.41 6.66 8.67
C ARG A 220 10.86 5.59 7.72
N TYR A 221 9.78 5.94 7.02
CA TYR A 221 9.24 5.14 5.93
C TYR A 221 9.05 6.02 4.69
N ALA A 222 9.98 5.98 3.76
CA ALA A 222 10.09 6.91 2.63
C ALA A 222 10.27 8.37 3.09
N ASP A 223 9.33 9.24 2.75
CA ASP A 223 9.28 10.65 3.12
C ASP A 223 8.51 10.92 4.45
N ASP A 224 7.86 9.91 5.01
CA ASP A 224 7.11 9.96 6.27
C ASP A 224 8.01 9.51 7.42
N PHE A 225 8.23 10.34 8.44
CA PHE A 225 9.09 10.00 9.58
C PHE A 225 8.66 10.64 10.88
N ASP A 226 8.79 9.85 11.94
CA ASP A 226 8.51 10.23 13.32
C ASP A 226 9.79 10.23 14.15
N ILE A 227 9.98 11.25 15.01
CA ILE A 227 11.04 11.30 16.02
C ILE A 227 10.41 11.20 17.40
N PHE A 228 10.97 10.33 18.24
CA PHE A 228 10.45 10.02 19.57
C PHE A 228 11.34 10.64 20.65
N VAL A 229 10.74 11.40 21.57
CA VAL A 229 11.44 12.06 22.66
C VAL A 229 10.68 11.93 23.98
N LYS A 230 11.36 12.23 25.11
CA LYS A 230 10.79 12.02 26.45
C LYS A 230 9.95 13.19 26.96
N SER A 231 10.11 14.40 26.43
CA SER A 231 9.39 15.60 26.90
C SER A 231 8.94 16.49 25.76
N GLU A 232 7.87 17.24 25.96
CA GLU A 232 7.32 18.22 25.01
C GLU A 232 8.35 19.27 24.62
N ARG A 233 9.03 19.86 25.63
CA ARG A 233 10.08 20.84 25.41
C ARG A 233 11.23 20.31 24.54
N SER A 234 11.56 19.01 24.66
CA SER A 234 12.54 18.37 23.76
C SER A 234 11.98 18.21 22.35
N ALA A 235 10.69 17.86 22.21
CA ALA A 235 10.03 17.72 20.92
C ALA A 235 10.03 19.03 20.14
N ASP A 236 9.67 20.15 20.79
CA ASP A 236 9.68 21.48 20.16
C ASP A 236 11.09 21.88 19.69
N ARG A 237 12.12 21.65 20.53
CA ARG A 237 13.53 21.93 20.16
C ARG A 237 13.97 21.05 18.97
N VAL A 238 13.64 19.77 19.00
CA VAL A 238 13.99 18.84 17.91
C VAL A 238 13.26 19.26 16.62
N MET A 239 11.96 19.54 16.68
CA MET A 239 11.19 20.01 15.54
C MET A 239 11.83 21.26 14.91
N ALA A 240 12.14 22.27 15.69
CA ALA A 240 12.75 23.51 15.20
C ALA A 240 14.15 23.30 14.62
N SER A 241 14.98 22.45 15.25
CA SER A 241 16.36 22.22 14.81
C SER A 241 16.43 21.34 13.56
N VAL A 242 15.61 20.29 13.47
CA VAL A 242 15.54 19.39 12.31
C VAL A 242 14.93 20.11 11.11
N SER A 243 13.88 20.92 11.29
CA SER A 243 13.31 21.74 10.21
C SER A 243 14.35 22.67 9.60
N ARG A 244 15.10 23.42 10.41
CA ARG A 244 16.18 24.30 9.93
C ARG A 244 17.28 23.52 9.21
N TRP A 245 17.60 22.33 9.68
CA TRP A 245 18.61 21.48 9.05
C TRP A 245 18.14 20.99 7.66
N LEU A 246 16.89 20.51 7.57
CA LEU A 246 16.28 20.09 6.30
C LEU A 246 16.29 21.22 5.25
N GLU A 247 15.91 22.42 5.65
CA GLU A 247 15.89 23.58 4.77
C GLU A 247 17.30 24.01 4.34
N SER A 248 18.24 24.09 5.27
CA SER A 248 19.61 24.58 4.98
C SER A 248 20.48 23.55 4.26
N LYS A 249 20.39 22.26 4.62
CA LYS A 249 21.29 21.21 4.12
C LYS A 249 20.70 20.43 2.95
N LEU A 250 19.41 20.13 2.99
CA LEU A 250 18.73 19.36 1.93
C LEU A 250 17.81 20.21 1.05
N ARG A 251 17.66 21.51 1.33
CA ARG A 251 16.74 22.40 0.61
C ARG A 251 15.31 21.89 0.54
N LEU A 252 14.90 21.14 1.58
CA LEU A 252 13.55 20.60 1.70
C LEU A 252 12.75 21.46 2.68
N LYS A 253 11.52 21.81 2.31
CA LYS A 253 10.61 22.55 3.18
C LYS A 253 9.75 21.60 3.99
N VAL A 254 9.62 21.90 5.29
CA VAL A 254 8.72 21.16 6.18
C VAL A 254 7.34 21.79 6.15
N SER A 255 6.30 20.98 6.08
CA SER A 255 4.92 21.46 6.07
C SER A 255 4.52 22.00 7.45
N ALA A 256 4.42 23.32 7.58
CA ALA A 256 4.03 23.98 8.83
C ALA A 256 2.62 23.59 9.33
N THR A 257 1.74 23.11 8.42
CA THR A 257 0.36 22.74 8.77
C THR A 257 0.19 21.30 9.18
N LYS A 258 1.13 20.41 8.80
CA LYS A 258 1.02 18.97 9.04
C LYS A 258 2.05 18.48 10.05
N THR A 259 3.26 19.06 10.06
CA THR A 259 4.25 18.75 11.07
C THR A 259 3.76 19.20 12.43
N LYS A 260 3.84 18.31 13.42
CA LYS A 260 3.26 18.55 14.74
C LYS A 260 3.97 17.77 15.82
N VAL A 261 3.97 18.36 17.02
CA VAL A 261 4.36 17.69 18.26
C VAL A 261 3.10 17.16 18.92
N VAL A 262 3.03 15.85 19.14
CA VAL A 262 1.83 15.21 19.65
C VAL A 262 2.15 14.08 20.64
N ARG A 263 1.17 13.75 21.49
CA ARG A 263 1.18 12.46 22.21
C ARG A 263 0.96 11.31 21.25
N PRO A 264 1.49 10.10 21.54
CA PRO A 264 1.36 8.93 20.65
C PRO A 264 -0.08 8.58 20.26
N THR A 265 -1.02 8.82 21.17
CA THR A 265 -2.46 8.60 20.94
C THR A 265 -3.07 9.49 19.84
N LYS A 266 -2.40 10.59 19.50
CA LYS A 266 -2.81 11.53 18.44
C LYS A 266 -1.90 11.46 17.19
N SER A 267 -0.77 10.71 17.26
CA SER A 267 0.07 10.43 16.09
C SER A 267 -0.60 9.42 15.18
N VAL A 268 -0.36 9.57 13.89
CA VAL A 268 -0.80 8.65 12.84
C VAL A 268 0.39 8.32 11.97
N PHE A 269 0.94 7.14 12.13
CA PHE A 269 2.04 6.65 11.33
C PHE A 269 1.62 5.42 10.52
N LEU A 270 1.79 5.45 9.20
CA LEU A 270 1.44 4.37 8.27
C LEU A 270 -0.01 3.84 8.43
N GLY A 271 -0.95 4.71 8.81
CA GLY A 271 -2.36 4.35 9.03
C GLY A 271 -2.66 3.70 10.37
N PHE A 272 -1.68 3.59 11.25
CA PHE A 272 -1.83 3.18 12.64
C PHE A 272 -1.85 4.39 13.58
N THR A 273 -2.45 4.23 14.74
CA THR A 273 -2.32 5.11 15.90
C THR A 273 -1.95 4.25 17.10
N PHE A 274 -1.43 4.88 18.15
CA PHE A 274 -0.94 4.19 19.33
C PHE A 274 -1.88 4.40 20.51
N TRP A 275 -1.91 3.46 21.42
CA TRP A 275 -2.68 3.54 22.66
C TRP A 275 -1.98 2.77 23.77
N LYS A 276 -2.15 3.19 25.01
CA LYS A 276 -1.53 2.55 26.17
C LYS A 276 -2.50 1.57 26.80
N SER A 277 -2.16 0.28 26.75
CA SER A 277 -2.86 -0.81 27.41
C SER A 277 -2.24 -1.11 28.78
N THR A 278 -2.79 -2.05 29.51
CA THR A 278 -2.20 -2.57 30.75
C THR A 278 -0.87 -3.31 30.51
N ARG A 279 -0.59 -3.70 29.27
CA ARG A 279 0.65 -4.42 28.86
C ARG A 279 1.72 -3.49 28.29
N GLY A 280 1.42 -2.21 28.15
CA GLY A 280 2.29 -1.23 27.51
C GLY A 280 1.65 -0.57 26.29
N TRP A 281 2.46 0.03 25.44
CA TRP A 281 2.01 0.67 24.21
C TRP A 281 1.71 -0.37 23.14
N GLU A 282 0.57 -0.22 22.49
CA GLU A 282 0.10 -1.03 21.37
C GLU A 282 -0.33 -0.12 20.22
N CYS A 283 -0.32 -0.67 18.99
CA CYS A 283 -0.90 0.01 17.84
C CYS A 283 -2.30 -0.48 17.51
N ARG A 284 -3.07 0.34 16.80
CA ARG A 284 -4.38 -0.02 16.24
C ARG A 284 -4.62 0.73 14.94
N PRO A 285 -5.45 0.18 14.02
CA PRO A 285 -5.86 0.91 12.82
C PRO A 285 -6.56 2.22 13.20
N THR A 286 -6.28 3.30 12.45
CA THR A 286 -7.02 4.56 12.60
C THR A 286 -8.49 4.39 12.20
N ASP A 287 -9.36 5.28 12.70
CA ASP A 287 -10.78 5.25 12.33
C ASP A 287 -10.98 5.55 10.84
N ALA A 288 -10.16 6.41 10.25
CA ALA A 288 -10.13 6.63 8.81
C ALA A 288 -9.77 5.36 8.00
N ALA A 289 -8.88 4.51 8.53
CA ALA A 289 -8.55 3.22 7.90
C ALA A 289 -9.73 2.23 7.96
N LYS A 290 -10.46 2.19 9.07
CA LYS A 290 -11.68 1.38 9.23
C LYS A 290 -12.80 1.87 8.29
N GLU A 291 -13.05 3.16 8.25
CA GLU A 291 -14.04 3.79 7.38
C GLU A 291 -13.75 3.52 5.89
N LYS A 292 -12.47 3.58 5.49
CA LYS A 292 -12.03 3.23 4.13
C LYS A 292 -12.33 1.77 3.78
N LEU A 293 -12.14 0.84 4.73
CA LEU A 293 -12.52 -0.57 4.57
C LEU A 293 -14.02 -0.71 4.37
N GLU A 294 -14.81 -0.11 5.26
CA GLU A 294 -16.28 -0.16 5.19
C GLU A 294 -16.82 0.44 3.90
N THR A 295 -16.23 1.55 3.44
CA THR A 295 -16.60 2.20 2.17
C THR A 295 -16.35 1.29 0.98
N LYS A 296 -15.20 0.62 0.93
CA LYS A 296 -14.91 -0.37 -0.14
C LYS A 296 -15.90 -1.54 -0.11
N VAL A 297 -16.24 -2.04 1.08
CA VAL A 297 -17.25 -3.11 1.21
C VAL A 297 -18.65 -2.62 0.80
N LYS A 298 -19.04 -1.40 1.20
CA LYS A 298 -20.30 -0.77 0.75
C LYS A 298 -20.38 -0.64 -0.77
N GLN A 299 -19.30 -0.26 -1.43
CA GLN A 299 -19.23 -0.16 -2.90
C GLN A 299 -19.44 -1.51 -3.61
N ILE A 300 -18.87 -2.61 -3.07
CA ILE A 300 -19.07 -3.97 -3.61
C ILE A 300 -20.51 -4.42 -3.38
N LEU A 301 -21.07 -4.14 -2.21
CA LEU A 301 -22.41 -4.59 -1.76
C LEU A 301 -23.52 -3.59 -2.11
N VAL A 302 -23.34 -2.70 -3.08
CA VAL A 302 -24.44 -1.84 -3.61
C VAL A 302 -25.56 -2.75 -4.09
N ARG A 303 -26.70 -2.72 -3.38
CA ARG A 303 -27.79 -3.69 -3.45
C ARG A 303 -28.29 -3.99 -4.85
N LYS A 304 -28.45 -2.97 -5.71
CA LYS A 304 -28.92 -3.12 -7.09
C LYS A 304 -27.91 -3.87 -7.94
N ARG A 305 -26.64 -3.53 -7.87
CA ARG A 305 -25.54 -4.15 -8.63
C ARG A 305 -25.16 -5.53 -8.10
N ALA A 306 -25.03 -5.66 -6.76
CA ALA A 306 -24.63 -6.92 -6.15
C ALA A 306 -25.67 -8.03 -6.35
N ALA A 307 -26.97 -7.71 -6.29
CA ALA A 307 -28.01 -8.73 -6.52
C ALA A 307 -28.04 -9.28 -7.96
N ALA A 308 -27.47 -8.57 -8.92
CA ALA A 308 -27.35 -9.02 -10.31
C ALA A 308 -26.10 -9.86 -10.59
N GLN A 309 -25.15 -9.93 -9.65
CA GLN A 309 -23.88 -10.66 -9.81
C GLN A 309 -23.90 -12.02 -9.10
N PRO A 310 -23.19 -13.03 -9.60
CA PRO A 310 -23.01 -14.29 -8.88
C PRO A 310 -22.36 -14.08 -7.49
N MET A 311 -22.85 -14.77 -6.45
CA MET A 311 -22.28 -14.66 -5.10
C MET A 311 -20.78 -15.01 -5.04
N SER A 312 -20.32 -15.93 -5.88
CA SER A 312 -18.89 -16.27 -5.99
C SER A 312 -18.03 -15.07 -6.40
N TYR A 313 -18.51 -14.26 -7.35
CA TYR A 313 -17.83 -13.03 -7.76
C TYR A 313 -17.77 -12.02 -6.60
N ILE A 314 -18.90 -11.84 -5.91
CA ILE A 314 -19.00 -10.94 -4.74
C ILE A 314 -18.05 -11.40 -3.64
N PHE A 315 -18.03 -12.69 -3.29
CA PHE A 315 -17.13 -13.22 -2.27
C PHE A 315 -15.66 -13.07 -2.66
N THR A 316 -15.30 -13.31 -3.92
CA THR A 316 -13.93 -13.08 -4.40
C THR A 316 -13.50 -11.62 -4.17
N LYS A 317 -14.34 -10.64 -4.54
CA LYS A 317 -14.05 -9.21 -4.35
C LYS A 317 -14.00 -8.82 -2.88
N LEU A 318 -14.94 -9.29 -2.07
CA LEU A 318 -14.94 -9.04 -0.62
C LEU A 318 -13.70 -9.63 0.03
N ASN A 319 -13.37 -10.89 -0.29
CA ASN A 319 -12.22 -11.58 0.28
C ASN A 319 -10.90 -10.89 -0.05
N GLN A 320 -10.75 -10.36 -1.27
CA GLN A 320 -9.58 -9.57 -1.64
C GLN A 320 -9.43 -8.33 -0.76
N VAL A 321 -10.52 -7.59 -0.55
CA VAL A 321 -10.52 -6.37 0.29
C VAL A 321 -10.29 -6.71 1.77
N ILE A 322 -11.00 -7.71 2.30
CA ILE A 322 -10.91 -8.11 3.72
C ILE A 322 -9.53 -8.67 4.01
N ARG A 323 -9.02 -9.61 3.20
CA ARG A 323 -7.69 -10.20 3.40
C ARG A 323 -6.59 -9.16 3.32
N GLY A 324 -6.61 -8.29 2.31
CA GLY A 324 -5.61 -7.24 2.16
C GLY A 324 -5.58 -6.29 3.37
N TRP A 325 -6.77 -5.91 3.88
CA TRP A 325 -6.85 -5.03 5.04
C TRP A 325 -6.43 -5.72 6.34
N VAL A 326 -6.92 -6.93 6.60
CA VAL A 326 -6.57 -7.70 7.81
C VAL A 326 -5.07 -8.05 7.81
N ASN A 327 -4.51 -8.48 6.67
CA ASN A 327 -3.07 -8.78 6.54
C ASN A 327 -2.18 -7.55 6.80
N TYR A 328 -2.65 -6.35 6.44
CA TYR A 328 -1.90 -5.13 6.70
C TYR A 328 -1.97 -4.71 8.18
N TYR A 329 -3.14 -4.81 8.80
CA TYR A 329 -3.37 -4.28 10.15
C TYR A 329 -3.27 -5.34 11.26
N HIS A 330 -2.97 -6.62 10.97
CA HIS A 330 -3.02 -7.72 11.95
C HIS A 330 -2.10 -7.53 13.17
N ILE A 331 -1.01 -6.78 13.05
CA ILE A 331 -0.13 -6.47 14.18
C ILE A 331 -0.82 -5.59 15.23
N GLY A 332 -1.86 -4.85 14.84
CA GLY A 332 -2.59 -3.94 15.71
C GLY A 332 -3.74 -4.59 16.47
N SER A 333 -4.12 -3.98 17.58
CA SER A 333 -5.26 -4.39 18.40
C SER A 333 -6.58 -4.05 17.72
N MET A 334 -7.27 -5.05 17.16
CA MET A 334 -8.55 -4.89 16.44
C MET A 334 -9.55 -6.03 16.63
N ALA A 335 -9.32 -6.91 17.62
CA ALA A 335 -10.16 -8.07 17.87
C ALA A 335 -11.64 -7.69 18.06
N THR A 336 -11.92 -6.76 18.95
CA THR A 336 -13.29 -6.28 19.26
C THR A 336 -13.95 -5.69 18.01
N TYR A 337 -13.24 -4.85 17.25
CA TYR A 337 -13.78 -4.26 16.02
C TYR A 337 -14.18 -5.34 15.00
N LEU A 338 -13.32 -6.32 14.77
CA LEU A 338 -13.58 -7.37 13.78
C LEU A 338 -14.65 -8.35 14.22
N ARG A 339 -14.66 -8.72 15.52
CA ARG A 339 -15.61 -9.68 16.07
C ARG A 339 -17.01 -9.09 16.24
N ASP A 340 -17.10 -7.90 16.83
CA ASP A 340 -18.37 -7.36 17.34
C ASP A 340 -18.99 -6.30 16.42
N VAL A 341 -18.22 -5.62 15.59
CA VAL A 341 -18.68 -4.53 14.73
C VAL A 341 -18.62 -4.92 13.24
N PHE A 342 -17.44 -5.07 12.70
CA PHE A 342 -17.25 -5.22 11.25
C PHE A 342 -17.74 -6.57 10.72
N GLY A 343 -17.40 -7.67 11.37
CA GLY A 343 -17.78 -9.02 10.94
C GLY A 343 -19.31 -9.21 10.88
N PRO A 344 -20.07 -8.93 11.96
CA PRO A 344 -21.53 -8.97 11.96
C PRO A 344 -22.15 -8.07 10.89
N TRP A 345 -21.62 -6.85 10.73
CA TRP A 345 -22.11 -5.90 9.75
C TRP A 345 -21.93 -6.39 8.31
N VAL A 346 -20.75 -6.92 7.95
CA VAL A 346 -20.49 -7.49 6.60
C VAL A 346 -21.42 -8.68 6.34
N ARG A 347 -21.53 -9.61 7.30
CA ARG A 347 -22.42 -10.78 7.18
C ARG A 347 -23.88 -10.37 6.97
N HIS A 348 -24.35 -9.37 7.70
CA HIS A 348 -25.70 -8.85 7.52
C HIS A 348 -25.90 -8.30 6.10
N LYS A 349 -24.99 -7.46 5.61
CA LYS A 349 -25.03 -6.92 4.23
C LYS A 349 -25.02 -8.02 3.16
N VAL A 350 -24.24 -9.06 3.35
CA VAL A 350 -24.15 -10.23 2.46
C VAL A 350 -25.47 -11.01 2.47
N ARG A 351 -26.07 -11.26 3.63
CA ARG A 351 -27.39 -11.91 3.74
C ARG A 351 -28.45 -11.14 2.97
N VAL A 352 -28.47 -9.82 3.09
CA VAL A 352 -29.41 -8.96 2.34
C VAL A 352 -29.27 -9.16 0.82
N VAL A 353 -28.04 -9.29 0.31
CA VAL A 353 -27.82 -9.58 -1.12
C VAL A 353 -28.32 -10.97 -1.49
N ILE A 354 -28.01 -12.00 -0.68
CA ILE A 354 -28.44 -13.38 -0.90
C ILE A 354 -29.96 -13.48 -0.96
N VAL A 355 -30.65 -12.96 0.07
CA VAL A 355 -32.13 -13.01 0.15
C VAL A 355 -32.76 -12.23 -1.00
N LYS A 356 -32.18 -11.10 -1.37
CA LYS A 356 -32.65 -10.33 -2.53
C LYS A 356 -32.48 -11.10 -3.86
N GLN A 357 -31.44 -11.91 -4.00
CA GLN A 357 -31.27 -12.77 -5.18
C GLN A 357 -32.34 -13.87 -5.26
N TRP A 358 -32.79 -14.36 -4.12
CA TRP A 358 -33.87 -15.37 -4.05
C TRP A 358 -35.24 -14.81 -4.41
N LYS A 359 -35.46 -13.51 -4.29
CA LYS A 359 -36.65 -12.73 -4.70
C LYS A 359 -37.98 -13.13 -4.06
N LYS A 360 -38.49 -14.33 -4.39
CA LYS A 360 -39.81 -14.83 -3.98
C LYS A 360 -39.75 -15.52 -2.61
N CYS A 361 -40.77 -15.31 -1.77
CA CYS A 361 -40.89 -15.96 -0.46
C CYS A 361 -40.74 -17.48 -0.53
N SER A 362 -41.36 -18.12 -1.53
CA SER A 362 -41.25 -19.56 -1.78
C SER A 362 -39.81 -20.00 -2.09
N THR A 363 -39.04 -19.18 -2.82
CA THR A 363 -37.64 -19.47 -3.12
C THR A 363 -36.77 -19.27 -1.88
N ILE A 364 -37.06 -18.25 -1.06
CA ILE A 364 -36.36 -18.01 0.21
C ILE A 364 -36.60 -19.21 1.13
N HIS A 365 -37.86 -19.64 1.29
CA HIS A 365 -38.24 -20.80 2.09
C HIS A 365 -37.52 -22.08 1.66
N LYS A 366 -37.61 -22.43 0.37
CA LYS A 366 -36.93 -23.60 -0.22
C LYS A 366 -35.41 -23.59 0.04
N ASN A 367 -34.75 -22.43 -0.13
CA ASN A 367 -33.32 -22.33 0.07
C ASN A 367 -32.93 -22.40 1.56
N LEU A 368 -33.72 -21.83 2.47
CA LEU A 368 -33.49 -21.94 3.90
C LEU A 368 -33.66 -23.38 4.42
N LEU A 369 -34.69 -24.11 3.94
CA LEU A 369 -34.85 -25.54 4.25
C LEU A 369 -33.67 -26.37 3.75
N LYS A 370 -33.17 -26.10 2.53
CA LYS A 370 -31.98 -26.76 2.02
C LYS A 370 -30.76 -26.50 2.90
N ILE A 371 -30.56 -25.26 3.36
CA ILE A 371 -29.47 -24.92 4.28
C ILE A 371 -29.66 -25.65 5.60
N LYS A 372 -30.86 -25.64 6.18
CA LYS A 372 -31.20 -26.40 7.41
C LYS A 372 -30.74 -27.86 7.30
N SER A 373 -31.06 -28.52 6.19
CA SER A 373 -30.67 -29.93 5.93
C SER A 373 -29.14 -30.08 5.87
N ILE A 374 -28.43 -29.18 5.18
CA ILE A 374 -26.96 -29.24 5.05
C ILE A 374 -26.28 -29.13 6.43
N ILE A 375 -26.74 -28.21 7.29
CA ILE A 375 -26.12 -27.97 8.60
C ILE A 375 -26.75 -28.81 9.73
N LYS A 376 -27.71 -29.67 9.39
CA LYS A 376 -28.46 -30.50 10.37
C LYS A 376 -29.04 -29.67 11.55
N SER A 377 -29.62 -28.50 11.22
CA SER A 377 -30.14 -27.55 12.20
C SER A 377 -31.42 -28.06 12.87
N LYS A 378 -31.57 -27.74 14.19
CA LYS A 378 -32.75 -28.04 14.96
C LYS A 378 -33.86 -26.97 14.85
N ILE A 379 -33.68 -25.91 14.05
CA ILE A 379 -34.73 -24.90 13.82
C ILE A 379 -35.97 -25.57 13.21
N THR A 380 -37.14 -25.18 13.68
CA THR A 380 -38.42 -25.71 13.18
C THR A 380 -38.73 -25.18 11.77
N ASP A 381 -39.48 -25.95 10.98
CA ASP A 381 -39.89 -25.53 9.64
C ASP A 381 -40.85 -24.33 9.71
N ASP A 382 -41.66 -24.24 10.76
CA ASP A 382 -42.53 -23.09 10.99
C ASP A 382 -41.75 -21.79 11.21
N ALA A 383 -40.67 -21.83 11.99
CA ALA A 383 -39.80 -20.66 12.17
C ALA A 383 -39.13 -20.22 10.83
N ILE A 384 -38.78 -21.18 9.97
CA ILE A 384 -38.28 -20.90 8.63
C ILE A 384 -39.37 -20.34 7.74
N TYR A 385 -40.57 -20.89 7.79
CA TYR A 385 -41.74 -20.39 7.06
C TYR A 385 -42.06 -18.94 7.44
N GLN A 386 -42.20 -18.64 8.73
CA GLN A 386 -42.43 -17.28 9.22
C GLN A 386 -41.33 -16.30 8.78
N ALA A 387 -40.08 -16.69 8.92
CA ALA A 387 -38.95 -15.86 8.48
C ALA A 387 -38.94 -15.62 6.96
N SER A 388 -39.47 -16.56 6.15
CA SER A 388 -39.57 -16.45 4.72
C SER A 388 -40.70 -15.58 4.22
N MET A 389 -41.84 -15.62 4.96
CA MET A 389 -43.08 -14.94 4.57
C MET A 389 -43.21 -13.52 5.14
N THR A 390 -42.23 -13.03 5.88
CA THR A 390 -42.27 -11.70 6.47
C THR A 390 -42.33 -10.57 5.41
N ARG A 391 -43.13 -9.51 5.70
CA ARG A 391 -43.25 -8.30 4.87
C ARG A 391 -42.29 -7.18 5.27
N LEU A 392 -41.34 -7.46 6.17
CA LEU A 392 -40.44 -6.45 6.75
C LEU A 392 -39.42 -5.84 5.76
N GLY A 393 -39.35 -6.31 4.55
CA GLY A 393 -38.31 -5.97 3.58
C GLY A 393 -36.97 -6.66 3.88
N TRP A 394 -36.19 -6.89 2.86
CA TRP A 394 -34.96 -7.73 2.91
C TRP A 394 -33.96 -7.36 4.01
N TYR A 395 -33.82 -6.08 4.33
CA TYR A 395 -32.86 -5.64 5.36
C TYR A 395 -33.30 -6.13 6.75
N ARG A 396 -34.53 -5.82 7.15
CA ARG A 396 -35.08 -6.25 8.45
C ARG A 396 -35.24 -7.76 8.53
N GLN A 397 -35.67 -8.40 7.42
CA GLN A 397 -35.81 -9.84 7.33
C GLN A 397 -34.45 -10.55 7.60
N CYS A 398 -33.33 -10.04 7.09
CA CYS A 398 -31.99 -10.58 7.36
C CYS A 398 -31.49 -10.34 8.79
N GLY A 399 -32.17 -9.53 9.57
CA GLY A 399 -31.95 -9.34 11.01
C GLY A 399 -32.61 -10.39 11.91
N LEU A 400 -33.56 -11.19 11.37
CA LEU A 400 -34.20 -12.24 12.13
C LEU A 400 -33.24 -13.31 12.62
N SER A 401 -33.43 -13.80 13.84
CA SER A 401 -32.56 -14.83 14.46
C SER A 401 -32.45 -16.10 13.60
N THR A 402 -33.58 -16.55 13.05
CA THR A 402 -33.66 -17.71 12.14
C THR A 402 -32.72 -17.56 10.93
N ILE A 403 -32.74 -16.41 10.23
CA ILE A 403 -31.87 -16.17 9.07
C ILE A 403 -30.42 -16.00 9.49
N ASN A 404 -30.15 -15.32 10.62
CA ASN A 404 -28.83 -15.18 11.17
C ASN A 404 -28.19 -16.52 11.55
N TYR A 405 -28.99 -17.42 12.11
CA TYR A 405 -28.53 -18.75 12.49
C TYR A 405 -28.28 -19.65 11.27
N LEU A 406 -29.19 -19.65 10.30
CA LEU A 406 -29.05 -20.49 9.09
C LEU A 406 -27.96 -19.99 8.16
N LEU A 407 -27.77 -18.66 8.02
CA LEU A 407 -26.70 -18.05 7.25
C LEU A 407 -25.60 -17.54 8.17
N ASN A 408 -25.14 -18.40 9.09
CA ASN A 408 -24.07 -18.12 10.04
C ASN A 408 -22.68 -18.00 9.35
N PRO A 409 -21.62 -17.61 10.08
CA PRO A 409 -20.27 -17.48 9.50
C PRO A 409 -19.77 -18.75 8.84
N GLN A 410 -20.02 -19.93 9.42
CA GLN A 410 -19.56 -21.21 8.89
C GLN A 410 -20.23 -21.52 7.56
N VAL A 411 -21.55 -21.30 7.45
CA VAL A 411 -22.31 -21.52 6.21
C VAL A 411 -21.88 -20.54 5.09
N LEU A 412 -21.63 -19.29 5.46
CA LEU A 412 -21.14 -18.28 4.50
C LEU A 412 -19.72 -18.59 4.02
N ALA A 413 -18.91 -19.26 4.84
CA ALA A 413 -17.54 -19.65 4.51
C ALA A 413 -17.45 -20.94 3.67
N LEU A 414 -18.52 -21.73 3.56
CA LEU A 414 -18.52 -22.96 2.80
C LEU A 414 -18.14 -22.71 1.33
N PRO A 415 -17.21 -23.51 0.79
CA PRO A 415 -16.93 -23.49 -0.64
C PRO A 415 -18.18 -23.90 -1.45
N ARG A 416 -18.43 -23.21 -2.56
CA ARG A 416 -19.56 -23.52 -3.44
C ARG A 416 -19.03 -24.21 -4.68
N ALA A 417 -19.67 -25.32 -5.09
CA ALA A 417 -19.33 -26.02 -6.33
C ALA A 417 -19.47 -25.07 -7.54
N ASN A 418 -18.49 -25.13 -8.43
CA ASN A 418 -18.59 -24.41 -9.70
C ASN A 418 -19.55 -25.18 -10.63
N ARG A 419 -20.53 -24.49 -11.22
CA ARG A 419 -21.48 -25.14 -12.18
C ARG A 419 -20.81 -25.60 -13.47
N THR A 420 -19.77 -24.91 -13.90
CA THR A 420 -19.07 -25.16 -15.18
C THR A 420 -17.81 -26.01 -15.03
N ASP A 421 -17.23 -26.08 -13.85
CA ASP A 421 -16.02 -26.86 -13.58
C ASP A 421 -16.10 -27.42 -12.16
N LYS A 422 -16.50 -28.69 -12.04
CA LYS A 422 -16.64 -29.37 -10.75
C LYS A 422 -15.31 -29.57 -9.99
N SER A 423 -14.17 -29.45 -10.66
CA SER A 423 -12.83 -29.54 -10.06
C SER A 423 -12.41 -28.25 -9.31
N LYS A 424 -13.09 -27.11 -9.59
CA LYS A 424 -12.79 -25.82 -8.97
C LYS A 424 -13.88 -25.43 -7.98
N SER A 425 -13.55 -25.43 -6.70
CA SER A 425 -14.41 -24.85 -5.67
C SER A 425 -14.36 -23.32 -5.73
N ARG A 426 -15.51 -22.68 -5.58
CA ARG A 426 -15.62 -21.23 -5.45
C ARG A 426 -15.48 -20.84 -3.99
N PRO A 427 -14.67 -19.80 -3.63
CA PRO A 427 -14.46 -19.43 -2.24
C PRO A 427 -15.75 -18.97 -1.58
N GLY A 428 -15.95 -19.38 -0.32
CA GLY A 428 -16.91 -18.76 0.58
C GLY A 428 -16.44 -17.40 1.09
N LEU A 429 -17.24 -16.76 1.92
CA LEU A 429 -16.89 -15.50 2.57
C LEU A 429 -15.86 -15.75 3.68
N VAL A 430 -14.73 -15.03 3.65
CA VAL A 430 -13.75 -15.04 4.74
C VAL A 430 -14.34 -14.39 5.98
N ASP A 431 -14.21 -15.04 7.14
CA ASP A 431 -14.47 -14.41 8.42
C ASP A 431 -13.28 -13.53 8.83
N PRO A 432 -13.49 -12.21 8.99
CA PRO A 432 -12.39 -11.29 9.29
C PRO A 432 -11.72 -11.54 10.63
N TYR A 433 -12.49 -11.96 11.64
CA TYR A 433 -11.97 -12.20 12.98
C TYR A 433 -11.18 -13.52 13.05
N ALA A 434 -11.68 -14.59 12.44
CA ALA A 434 -10.95 -15.85 12.34
C ALA A 434 -9.63 -15.68 11.57
N LEU A 435 -9.63 -14.91 10.48
CA LEU A 435 -8.41 -14.57 9.74
C LEU A 435 -7.42 -13.79 10.61
N TYR A 436 -7.90 -12.81 11.38
CA TYR A 436 -7.05 -12.05 12.29
C TYR A 436 -6.42 -12.93 13.37
N GLN A 437 -7.20 -13.84 13.95
CA GLN A 437 -6.70 -14.78 14.94
C GLN A 437 -5.60 -15.68 14.35
N SER A 438 -5.81 -16.22 13.15
CA SER A 438 -4.83 -17.10 12.48
C SER A 438 -3.49 -16.41 12.18
N LEU A 439 -3.50 -15.08 11.98
CA LEU A 439 -2.28 -14.31 11.72
C LEU A 439 -1.53 -13.91 13.02
N ARG A 440 -2.21 -13.95 14.17
CA ARG A 440 -1.62 -13.62 15.48
C ARG A 440 -1.27 -14.84 16.31
N SER A 441 -1.82 -16.00 16.00
CA SER A 441 -1.39 -17.26 16.64
C SER A 441 0.06 -17.51 16.27
N PRO A 442 0.98 -17.72 17.23
CA PRO A 442 2.31 -18.19 16.91
C PRO A 442 2.13 -19.49 16.13
N ILE A 443 2.69 -19.56 14.93
CA ILE A 443 2.88 -20.82 14.21
C ILE A 443 3.75 -21.63 15.15
N CYS A 444 3.19 -22.68 15.74
CA CYS A 444 4.01 -23.72 16.36
C CYS A 444 4.89 -24.29 15.24
N MET A 445 6.11 -23.80 15.14
CA MET A 445 7.18 -24.47 14.40
C MET A 445 7.73 -25.59 15.27
#